data_6d5eda2ccc43de0b4264e49d6fc979d4
#
_entry.id   6d5eda2ccc43de0b4264e49d6fc979d4
#
_cell.length_a   1.000
_cell.length_b   1.000
_cell.length_c   1.000
_cell.angle_alpha   90.00
_cell.angle_beta   90.00
_cell.angle_gamma   90.00
#
_symmetry.space_group_name_H-M   'P 1'
#
loop_
_entity.id
_entity.type
_entity.pdbx_description
1 polymer ?
#
loop_
_entity_poly.entity_id
_entity_poly.type
_entity_poly.pdbx_seq_one_letter_code
_entity_poly.pdbx_strand_id
1 'polypeptide(L)'
;MATRYSLCLLLALGSACLTAPPALAQADPVAGLDQLSQMTAATGPGTALARQQMRSGDLTGAVATLERVLINHPDAGDVLLLHASLLCRLDDAGGARIEIDEVRDRSISGPAWAEATAACGPIGRPGRGR
;
A
#
# COMPACT_ATOMS: atom_id res chain seq x y z
N MET A 1 61.63 -48.52 -33.24
CA MET A 1 61.01 -48.73 -31.92
C MET A 1 59.73 -47.93 -31.89
N ALA A 2 58.64 -48.60 -32.03
CA ALA A 2 57.33 -47.99 -32.20
C ALA A 2 56.57 -48.02 -30.90
N THR A 3 56.19 -46.90 -30.36
CA THR A 3 55.36 -46.82 -29.16
C THR A 3 53.96 -46.35 -29.61
N ARG A 4 53.02 -47.29 -29.48
CA ARG A 4 51.60 -47.12 -29.83
C ARG A 4 50.88 -46.44 -28.66
N TYR A 5 50.39 -45.24 -28.83
CA TYR A 5 49.51 -44.61 -27.87
C TYR A 5 48.06 -44.94 -28.22
N SER A 6 47.44 -45.73 -27.36
CA SER A 6 46.05 -46.10 -27.43
C SER A 6 45.20 -44.93 -26.87
N LEU A 7 44.43 -44.29 -27.76
CA LEU A 7 43.55 -43.19 -27.41
C LEU A 7 42.19 -43.75 -26.98
N CYS A 8 41.95 -43.84 -25.67
CA CYS A 8 40.64 -44.14 -25.14
C CYS A 8 39.81 -42.85 -25.09
N LEU A 9 38.89 -42.71 -26.04
CA LEU A 9 37.91 -41.64 -26.07
C LEU A 9 36.71 -42.03 -25.20
N LEU A 10 36.66 -41.52 -23.95
CA LEU A 10 35.53 -41.65 -23.07
C LEU A 10 34.53 -40.51 -23.37
N LEU A 11 33.42 -40.86 -24.07
CA LEU A 11 32.25 -40.02 -24.21
C LEU A 11 31.48 -40.01 -22.90
N ALA A 12 31.64 -38.96 -22.10
CA ALA A 12 30.76 -38.67 -20.98
C ALA A 12 29.53 -37.92 -21.47
N LEU A 13 28.42 -38.65 -21.64
CA LEU A 13 27.08 -38.08 -21.84
C LEU A 13 26.63 -37.43 -20.52
N GLY A 14 26.87 -36.12 -20.42
CA GLY A 14 26.34 -35.31 -19.35
C GLY A 14 24.83 -35.06 -19.56
N SER A 15 23.99 -35.80 -18.85
CA SER A 15 22.55 -35.47 -18.73
C SER A 15 22.42 -34.16 -17.97
N ALA A 16 22.22 -33.06 -18.69
CA ALA A 16 21.80 -31.79 -18.10
C ALA A 16 20.33 -31.92 -17.65
N CYS A 17 20.11 -32.18 -16.36
CA CYS A 17 18.79 -32.00 -15.74
C CYS A 17 18.46 -30.50 -15.82
N LEU A 18 17.61 -30.11 -16.76
CA LEU A 18 16.92 -28.83 -16.73
C LEU A 18 15.95 -28.84 -15.55
N THR A 19 16.39 -28.36 -14.40
CA THR A 19 15.49 -27.97 -13.32
C THR A 19 14.75 -26.72 -13.77
N ALA A 20 13.52 -26.89 -14.23
CA ALA A 20 12.62 -25.76 -14.46
C ALA A 20 12.49 -24.98 -13.15
N PRO A 21 12.62 -23.63 -13.15
CA PRO A 21 12.38 -22.86 -11.96
C PRO A 21 10.93 -23.12 -11.49
N PRO A 22 10.69 -23.16 -10.15
CA PRO A 22 9.33 -23.29 -9.65
C PRO A 22 8.52 -22.14 -10.27
N ALA A 23 7.44 -22.48 -10.98
CA ALA A 23 6.49 -21.50 -11.46
C ALA A 23 6.07 -20.69 -10.23
N LEU A 24 6.42 -19.38 -10.23
CA LEU A 24 5.91 -18.46 -9.22
C LEU A 24 4.40 -18.61 -9.26
N ALA A 25 3.81 -19.19 -8.22
CA ALA A 25 2.38 -19.31 -8.08
C ALA A 25 1.85 -17.87 -8.18
N GLN A 26 1.28 -17.56 -9.33
CA GLN A 26 0.63 -16.28 -9.53
C GLN A 26 -0.54 -16.27 -8.57
N ALA A 27 -0.48 -15.39 -7.56
CA ALA A 27 -1.59 -15.19 -6.65
C ALA A 27 -2.84 -14.92 -7.50
N ASP A 28 -3.92 -15.61 -7.19
CA ASP A 28 -5.18 -15.43 -7.90
C ASP A 28 -5.60 -13.96 -7.75
N PRO A 29 -5.66 -13.18 -8.83
CA PRO A 29 -5.99 -11.76 -8.76
C PRO A 29 -7.41 -11.53 -8.19
N VAL A 30 -8.32 -12.48 -8.38
CA VAL A 30 -9.69 -12.40 -7.85
C VAL A 30 -9.67 -12.57 -6.34
N ALA A 31 -8.92 -13.54 -5.82
CA ALA A 31 -8.78 -13.73 -4.37
C ALA A 31 -8.15 -12.49 -3.69
N GLY A 32 -7.21 -11.82 -4.36
CA GLY A 32 -6.64 -10.58 -3.89
C GLY A 32 -7.65 -9.43 -3.80
N LEU A 33 -8.54 -9.32 -4.79
CA LEU A 33 -9.61 -8.32 -4.80
C LEU A 33 -10.66 -8.59 -3.72
N ASP A 34 -11.03 -9.86 -3.52
CA ASP A 34 -11.97 -10.25 -2.47
C ASP A 34 -11.40 -9.93 -1.07
N GLN A 35 -10.14 -10.24 -0.84
CA GLN A 35 -9.46 -9.88 0.41
C GLN A 35 -9.43 -8.38 0.64
N LEU A 36 -9.09 -7.60 -0.38
CA LEU A 36 -9.08 -6.13 -0.29
C LEU A 36 -10.49 -5.59 0.00
N SER A 37 -11.53 -6.12 -0.65
CA SER A 37 -12.92 -5.76 -0.40
C SER A 37 -13.31 -6.01 1.06
N GLN A 38 -12.96 -7.17 1.61
CA GLN A 38 -13.22 -7.50 3.01
C GLN A 38 -12.49 -6.57 3.98
N MET A 39 -11.21 -6.27 3.71
CA MET A 39 -10.41 -5.37 4.55
C MET A 39 -10.93 -3.94 4.56
N THR A 40 -11.50 -3.46 3.45
CA THR A 40 -12.02 -2.09 3.31
C THR A 40 -13.50 -1.96 3.63
N ALA A 41 -14.19 -3.04 3.97
CA ALA A 41 -15.59 -3.02 4.39
C ALA A 41 -15.81 -2.32 5.74
N ALA A 42 -14.78 -2.18 6.56
CA ALA A 42 -14.81 -1.47 7.83
C ALA A 42 -13.62 -0.51 7.97
N THR A 43 -13.83 0.59 8.69
CA THR A 43 -12.82 1.66 8.84
C THR A 43 -11.54 1.17 9.52
N GLY A 44 -11.64 0.36 10.57
CA GLY A 44 -10.50 -0.13 11.34
C GLY A 44 -9.51 -0.97 10.53
N PRO A 45 -9.92 -2.10 9.95
CA PRO A 45 -9.07 -2.95 9.11
C PRO A 45 -8.51 -2.19 7.89
N GLY A 46 -9.34 -1.40 7.20
CA GLY A 46 -8.92 -0.63 6.03
C GLY A 46 -7.86 0.42 6.38
N THR A 47 -8.05 1.14 7.49
CA THR A 47 -7.05 2.11 7.98
C THR A 47 -5.75 1.41 8.40
N ALA A 48 -5.82 0.24 9.04
CA ALA A 48 -4.64 -0.54 9.40
C ALA A 48 -3.84 -0.98 8.17
N LEU A 49 -4.53 -1.44 7.12
CA LEU A 49 -3.92 -1.79 5.84
C LEU A 49 -3.24 -0.58 5.20
N ALA A 50 -3.94 0.55 5.10
CA ALA A 50 -3.37 1.78 4.55
C ALA A 50 -2.11 2.21 5.31
N ARG A 51 -2.11 2.17 6.65
CA ARG A 51 -0.93 2.47 7.46
C ARG A 51 0.22 1.49 7.23
N GLN A 52 -0.06 0.23 6.95
CA GLN A 52 0.96 -0.75 6.56
C GLN A 52 1.58 -0.40 5.20
N GLN A 53 0.77 -0.06 4.20
CA GLN A 53 1.22 0.39 2.88
C GLN A 53 2.06 1.68 2.99
N MET A 54 1.64 2.65 3.83
CA MET A 54 2.43 3.85 4.12
C MET A 54 3.83 3.52 4.66
N ARG A 55 3.93 2.56 5.58
CA ARG A 55 5.22 2.14 6.15
C ARG A 55 6.12 1.43 5.14
N SER A 56 5.55 0.73 4.17
CA SER A 56 6.30 0.10 3.07
C SER A 56 6.63 1.05 1.93
N GLY A 57 6.18 2.31 2.00
CA GLY A 57 6.39 3.31 0.96
C GLY A 57 5.37 3.26 -0.18
N ASP A 58 4.39 2.36 -0.12
CA ASP A 58 3.30 2.28 -1.09
C ASP A 58 2.22 3.32 -0.78
N LEU A 59 2.51 4.59 -1.06
CA LEU A 59 1.58 5.68 -0.78
C LEU A 59 0.35 5.66 -1.68
N THR A 60 0.51 5.28 -2.93
CA THR A 60 -0.60 5.19 -3.89
C THR A 60 -1.55 4.05 -3.55
N GLY A 61 -1.02 2.90 -3.13
CA GLY A 61 -1.83 1.80 -2.61
C GLY A 61 -2.59 2.19 -1.34
N ALA A 62 -1.94 2.97 -0.45
CA ALA A 62 -2.60 3.47 0.76
C ALA A 62 -3.76 4.43 0.43
N VAL A 63 -3.59 5.34 -0.53
CA VAL A 63 -4.66 6.22 -1.04
C VAL A 63 -5.82 5.38 -1.54
N ALA A 64 -5.58 4.46 -2.49
CA ALA A 64 -6.62 3.62 -3.06
C ALA A 64 -7.36 2.77 -2.00
N THR A 65 -6.66 2.33 -0.96
CA THR A 65 -7.25 1.61 0.17
C THR A 65 -8.20 2.50 0.97
N LEU A 66 -7.79 3.73 1.30
CA LEU A 66 -8.62 4.67 2.05
C LEU A 66 -9.82 5.16 1.23
N GLU A 67 -9.67 5.39 -0.07
CA GLU A 67 -10.78 5.71 -0.98
C GLU A 67 -11.87 4.62 -0.95
N ARG A 68 -11.47 3.34 -0.96
CA ARG A 68 -12.43 2.23 -0.83
C ARG A 68 -13.13 2.22 0.54
N VAL A 69 -12.42 2.53 1.62
CA VAL A 69 -13.04 2.70 2.93
C VAL A 69 -14.05 3.85 2.92
N LEU A 70 -13.70 4.98 2.31
CA LEU A 70 -14.55 6.16 2.23
C LEU A 70 -15.79 5.96 1.37
N ILE A 71 -15.74 5.11 0.34
CA ILE A 71 -16.94 4.72 -0.42
C ILE A 71 -17.99 4.08 0.50
N ASN A 72 -17.56 3.26 1.47
CA ASN A 72 -18.45 2.59 2.41
C ASN A 72 -18.77 3.44 3.65
N HIS A 73 -17.87 4.36 4.00
CA HIS A 73 -17.93 5.19 5.21
C HIS A 73 -17.57 6.65 4.90
N PRO A 74 -18.38 7.37 4.12
CA PRO A 74 -18.04 8.73 3.67
C PRO A 74 -17.91 9.73 4.82
N ASP A 75 -18.55 9.45 5.95
CA ASP A 75 -18.51 10.31 7.13
C ASP A 75 -17.35 10.02 8.10
N ALA A 76 -16.46 9.09 7.76
CA ALA A 76 -15.34 8.71 8.62
C ALA A 76 -14.23 9.80 8.62
N GLY A 77 -14.42 10.84 9.43
CA GLY A 77 -13.53 12.01 9.45
C GLY A 77 -12.07 11.71 9.77
N ASP A 78 -11.78 10.74 10.64
CA ASP A 78 -10.39 10.30 10.90
C ASP A 78 -9.75 9.65 9.66
N VAL A 79 -10.55 8.96 8.84
CA VAL A 79 -10.10 8.36 7.58
C VAL A 79 -9.86 9.44 6.53
N LEU A 80 -10.75 10.44 6.43
CA LEU A 80 -10.57 11.61 5.54
C LEU A 80 -9.29 12.38 5.90
N LEU A 81 -9.01 12.61 7.18
CA LEU A 81 -7.76 13.29 7.57
C LEU A 81 -6.52 12.46 7.27
N LEU A 82 -6.58 11.13 7.41
CA LEU A 82 -5.48 10.27 7.02
C LEU A 82 -5.27 10.29 5.50
N HIS A 83 -6.36 10.28 4.72
CA HIS A 83 -6.30 10.39 3.26
C HIS A 83 -5.73 11.74 2.84
N ALA A 84 -6.21 12.86 3.41
CA ALA A 84 -5.64 14.18 3.18
C ALA A 84 -4.13 14.25 3.49
N SER A 85 -3.67 13.59 4.57
CA SER A 85 -2.25 13.52 4.90
C SER A 85 -1.44 12.81 3.81
N LEU A 86 -1.99 11.79 3.17
CA LEU A 86 -1.36 11.10 2.04
C LEU A 86 -1.32 11.97 0.78
N LEU A 87 -2.41 12.68 0.48
CA LEU A 87 -2.46 13.63 -0.64
C LEU A 87 -1.37 14.69 -0.50
N CYS A 88 -1.18 15.26 0.70
CA CYS A 88 -0.08 16.20 0.95
C CYS A 88 1.31 15.57 0.72
N ARG A 89 1.50 14.30 1.09
CA ARG A 89 2.77 13.58 0.85
C ARG A 89 3.01 13.26 -0.62
N LEU A 90 1.96 13.28 -1.43
CA LEU A 90 1.98 13.09 -2.89
C LEU A 90 1.92 14.42 -3.66
N ASP A 91 2.17 15.55 -2.97
CA ASP A 91 2.16 16.89 -3.52
C ASP A 91 0.78 17.38 -4.03
N ASP A 92 -0.30 16.70 -3.66
CA ASP A 92 -1.68 17.17 -3.91
C ASP A 92 -2.23 17.95 -2.71
N ALA A 93 -1.69 19.12 -2.49
CA ALA A 93 -2.18 20.03 -1.44
C ALA A 93 -3.58 20.57 -1.72
N GLY A 94 -4.01 20.58 -3.00
CA GLY A 94 -5.35 21.04 -3.40
C GLY A 94 -6.43 20.08 -2.94
N GLY A 95 -6.29 18.79 -3.27
CA GLY A 95 -7.19 17.72 -2.83
C GLY A 95 -7.23 17.62 -1.31
N ALA A 96 -6.06 17.61 -0.67
CA ALA A 96 -5.96 17.56 0.78
C ALA A 96 -6.75 18.69 1.48
N ARG A 97 -6.69 19.92 0.96
CA ARG A 97 -7.40 21.06 1.53
C ARG A 97 -8.92 20.88 1.50
N ILE A 98 -9.45 20.35 0.41
CA ILE A 98 -10.90 20.11 0.26
C ILE A 98 -11.37 19.15 1.37
N GLU A 99 -10.66 18.05 1.58
CA GLU A 99 -11.01 17.05 2.60
C GLU A 99 -10.87 17.58 4.03
N ILE A 100 -9.81 18.34 4.30
CA ILE A 100 -9.59 19.00 5.59
C ILE A 100 -10.73 19.99 5.88
N ASP A 101 -11.16 20.76 4.90
CA ASP A 101 -12.26 21.71 5.06
C ASP A 101 -13.59 20.99 5.30
N GLU A 102 -13.82 19.85 4.68
CA GLU A 102 -15.02 19.03 4.88
C GLU A 102 -15.17 18.53 6.32
N VAL A 103 -14.06 18.21 6.97
CA VAL A 103 -14.08 17.68 8.34
C VAL A 103 -13.84 18.74 9.41
N ARG A 104 -13.67 20.00 9.03
CA ARG A 104 -13.28 21.09 9.94
C ARG A 104 -14.20 21.23 11.14
N ASP A 105 -15.49 21.11 10.92
CA ASP A 105 -16.53 21.29 11.94
C ASP A 105 -16.94 19.96 12.62
N ARG A 106 -16.27 18.87 12.27
CA ARG A 106 -16.55 17.55 12.84
C ARG A 106 -15.73 17.30 14.11
N SER A 107 -16.30 16.52 15.02
CA SER A 107 -15.59 16.07 16.23
C SER A 107 -14.62 14.94 15.89
N ILE A 108 -13.38 15.27 15.58
CA ILE A 108 -12.35 14.32 15.17
C ILE A 108 -11.25 14.24 16.21
N SER A 109 -10.60 13.07 16.29
CA SER A 109 -9.55 12.80 17.26
C SER A 109 -8.34 13.75 17.13
N GLY A 110 -7.77 14.13 18.26
CA GLY A 110 -6.54 14.94 18.29
C GLY A 110 -5.37 14.30 17.54
N PRO A 111 -5.13 12.99 17.65
CA PRO A 111 -4.12 12.27 16.91
C PRO A 111 -4.26 12.37 15.39
N ALA A 112 -5.49 12.25 14.83
CA ALA A 112 -5.70 12.39 13.39
C ALA A 112 -5.37 13.79 12.88
N TRP A 113 -5.76 14.84 13.64
CA TRP A 113 -5.35 16.22 13.33
C TRP A 113 -3.84 16.43 13.40
N ALA A 114 -3.17 15.83 14.38
CA ALA A 114 -1.71 15.93 14.49
C ALA A 114 -1.01 15.27 13.30
N GLU A 115 -1.48 14.12 12.85
CA GLU A 115 -0.94 13.41 11.69
C GLU A 115 -1.11 14.22 10.40
N ALA A 116 -2.31 14.77 10.16
CA ALA A 116 -2.57 15.61 9.01
C ALA A 116 -1.74 16.91 9.04
N THR A 117 -1.59 17.55 10.21
CA THR A 117 -0.74 18.74 10.37
C THR A 117 0.72 18.43 10.09
N ALA A 118 1.22 17.27 10.52
CA ALA A 118 2.60 16.86 10.26
C ALA A 118 2.90 16.67 8.77
N ALA A 119 1.91 16.21 8.00
CA ALA A 119 2.06 15.96 6.56
C ALA A 119 1.83 17.22 5.71
N CYS A 120 0.78 17.98 6.02
CA CYS A 120 0.29 19.12 5.23
C CYS A 120 0.80 20.48 5.71
N GLY A 121 1.56 20.54 6.81
CA GLY A 121 1.89 21.79 7.45
C GLY A 121 0.76 22.36 8.31
N PRO A 122 0.83 23.63 8.72
CA PRO A 122 -0.16 24.23 9.61
C PRO A 122 -1.55 24.29 8.94
N ILE A 123 -2.40 23.34 9.30
CA ILE A 123 -3.82 23.36 8.94
C ILE A 123 -4.60 23.95 10.13
N GLY A 124 -5.35 25.00 9.85
CA GLY A 124 -6.16 25.66 10.88
C GLY A 124 -7.15 24.68 11.49
N ARG A 125 -6.85 24.15 12.68
CA ARG A 125 -7.83 23.42 13.47
C ARG A 125 -8.95 24.38 13.86
N PRO A 126 -10.22 24.02 13.69
CA PRO A 126 -11.30 24.86 14.18
C PRO A 126 -11.07 25.10 15.68
N GLY A 127 -11.02 26.36 16.07
CA GLY A 127 -10.97 26.71 17.48
C GLY A 127 -12.14 26.05 18.16
N ARG A 128 -11.93 25.33 19.26
CA ARG A 128 -13.04 24.96 20.15
C ARG A 128 -13.78 26.25 20.44
N GLY A 129 -15.00 26.38 19.89
CA GLY A 129 -15.88 27.49 20.22
C GLY A 129 -15.94 27.64 21.73
N ARG A 130 -15.65 28.83 22.19
CA ARG A 130 -15.82 29.23 23.60
C ARG A 130 -17.30 29.25 23.95
#